data_156b653913de77c69f1771836514b2a4
#
_entry.id   156b653913de77c69f1771836514b2a4
#
_cell.length_a   1.000
_cell.length_b   1.000
_cell.length_c   1.000
_cell.angle_alpha   90.00
_cell.angle_beta   90.00
_cell.angle_gamma   90.00
#
_symmetry.space_group_name_H-M   'P 1'
#
loop_
_entity.id
_entity.type
_entity.pdbx_description
1 polymer ?
#
loop_
_entity_poly.entity_id
_entity_poly.type
_entity_poly.pdbx_seq_one_letter_code
_entity_poly.pdbx_strand_id
1 'polypeptide(L)' 'MENRCSKCGGDLVTGNLSTGAHGLGFIPVEDLRKFKPRYSGIVCEACVQCGNIENIRVKEPDKIK' A
#
# COMPACT_ATOMS: atom_id res chain seq x y z
N MET A 1 -10.99 14.76 -8.78
CA MET A 1 -11.92 13.78 -8.21
C MET A 1 -11.57 13.56 -6.75
N GLU A 2 -12.52 13.74 -5.88
CA GLU A 2 -12.28 13.56 -4.46
C GLU A 2 -12.35 12.09 -4.09
N ASN A 3 -11.37 11.66 -3.30
CA ASN A 3 -11.39 10.32 -2.74
C ASN A 3 -12.11 10.36 -1.40
N ARG A 4 -13.17 9.60 -1.31
CA ARG A 4 -13.96 9.51 -0.10
C ARG A 4 -14.07 8.07 0.35
N CYS A 5 -14.16 7.88 1.65
CA CYS A 5 -14.34 6.56 2.22
C CYS A 5 -15.66 5.96 1.73
N SER A 6 -15.60 4.73 1.22
CA SER A 6 -16.80 4.07 0.70
C SER A 6 -17.76 3.65 1.81
N LYS A 7 -17.29 3.63 3.06
CA LYS A 7 -18.10 3.17 4.18
C LYS A 7 -18.77 4.30 4.94
N CYS A 8 -18.09 5.43 5.11
CA CYS A 8 -18.66 6.52 5.91
C CYS A 8 -18.63 7.86 5.22
N GLY A 9 -18.03 7.95 4.04
CA GLY A 9 -17.95 9.21 3.31
C GLY A 9 -16.94 10.20 3.82
N GLY A 10 -16.10 9.81 4.77
CA GLY A 10 -15.09 10.71 5.32
C GLY A 10 -13.92 10.91 4.38
N ASP A 11 -13.01 11.79 4.75
CA ASP A 11 -11.85 12.09 3.94
C ASP A 11 -10.82 10.98 4.02
N LEU A 12 -10.16 10.71 2.88
CA LEU A 12 -9.09 9.74 2.80
C LEU A 12 -7.74 10.44 2.77
N VAL A 13 -6.77 9.88 3.49
CA VAL A 13 -5.40 10.36 3.51
C VAL A 13 -4.51 9.28 2.93
N THR A 14 -3.66 9.66 1.98
CA THR A 14 -2.73 8.73 1.34
C THR A 14 -1.51 8.50 2.23
N GLY A 15 -1.09 7.25 2.33
CA GLY A 15 0.08 6.90 3.11
C GLY A 15 0.67 5.58 2.66
N ASN A 16 1.75 5.20 3.30
CA ASN A 16 2.41 3.92 3.06
C ASN A 16 2.11 2.97 4.20
N LEU A 17 1.98 1.68 3.87
CA LEU A 17 1.99 0.68 4.91
C LEU A 17 3.41 0.55 5.44
N SER A 18 3.58 0.67 6.75
CA SER A 18 4.90 0.70 7.34
C SER A 18 4.91 -0.09 8.63
N THR A 19 6.02 -0.80 8.86
CA THR A 19 6.23 -1.55 10.11
C THR A 19 7.46 -1.02 10.84
N GLY A 20 7.75 0.27 10.68
CA GLY A 20 8.91 0.88 11.31
C GLY A 20 9.94 1.31 10.27
N ALA A 21 11.23 1.08 10.57
CA ALA A 21 12.30 1.61 9.75
C ALA A 21 12.29 1.14 8.30
N HIS A 22 11.84 -0.08 8.07
CA HIS A 22 11.93 -0.67 6.73
C HIS A 22 10.62 -0.67 5.97
N GLY A 23 9.51 -0.43 6.64
CA GLY A 23 8.22 -0.46 6.00
C GLY A 23 7.80 -1.85 5.55
N LEU A 24 6.57 -1.94 5.07
CA LEU A 24 6.02 -3.17 4.52
C LEU A 24 5.99 -3.06 3.00
N GLY A 25 6.37 -4.13 2.33
CA GLY A 25 6.41 -4.11 0.88
C GLY A 25 5.87 -5.39 0.26
N PHE A 26 5.82 -5.40 -1.05
CA PHE A 26 5.35 -6.53 -1.83
C PHE A 26 6.52 -7.20 -2.52
N ILE A 27 6.60 -8.53 -2.40
CA ILE A 27 7.58 -9.33 -3.12
C ILE A 27 6.81 -10.47 -3.79
N PRO A 28 6.96 -10.65 -5.13
CA PRO A 28 6.29 -11.78 -5.77
C PRO A 28 6.71 -13.10 -5.13
N VAL A 29 5.77 -14.03 -5.03
CA VAL A 29 6.05 -15.27 -4.31
C VAL A 29 7.20 -16.05 -4.96
N GLU A 30 7.35 -15.95 -6.27
CA GLU A 30 8.44 -16.64 -6.98
C GLU A 30 9.81 -16.07 -6.67
N ASP A 31 9.87 -14.87 -6.10
CA ASP A 31 11.13 -14.20 -5.77
C ASP A 31 11.53 -14.36 -4.31
N LEU A 32 10.71 -15.02 -3.50
CA LEU A 32 10.95 -15.08 -2.06
C LEU A 32 12.28 -15.74 -1.69
N ARG A 33 12.81 -16.61 -2.55
CA ARG A 33 14.06 -17.30 -2.31
C ARG A 33 15.23 -16.76 -3.12
N LYS A 34 15.00 -15.69 -3.88
CA LYS A 34 16.06 -15.12 -4.70
C LYS A 34 16.96 -14.24 -3.88
N PHE A 35 18.21 -14.15 -4.30
CA PHE A 35 19.18 -13.28 -3.63
C PHE A 35 18.79 -11.81 -3.78
N LYS A 36 18.26 -11.43 -4.95
CA LYS A 36 17.81 -10.06 -5.20
C LYS A 36 16.36 -10.08 -5.66
N PRO A 37 15.43 -10.20 -4.73
CA PRO A 37 14.03 -10.25 -5.12
C PRO A 37 13.54 -8.90 -5.62
N ARG A 38 12.55 -8.95 -6.50
CA ARG A 38 11.83 -7.74 -6.88
C ARG A 38 11.04 -7.26 -5.66
N TYR A 39 10.94 -5.95 -5.54
CA TYR A 39 10.32 -5.37 -4.35
C TYR A 39 9.66 -4.05 -4.72
N SER A 40 8.50 -3.81 -4.13
CA SER A 40 7.84 -2.51 -4.23
C SER A 40 7.20 -2.18 -2.89
N GLY A 41 7.20 -0.91 -2.55
CA GLY A 41 6.45 -0.45 -1.41
C GLY A 41 4.95 -0.59 -1.66
N ILE A 42 4.17 -0.41 -0.61
CA ILE A 42 2.72 -0.48 -0.68
C ILE A 42 2.15 0.85 -0.24
N VAL A 43 1.26 1.42 -1.05
CA VAL A 43 0.55 2.66 -0.69
C VAL A 43 -0.92 2.33 -0.53
N CYS A 44 -1.58 3.10 0.30
CA CYS A 44 -3.00 2.94 0.53
C CYS A 44 -3.57 4.26 1.03
N GLU A 45 -4.88 4.29 1.19
CA GLU A 45 -5.56 5.46 1.73
C GLU A 45 -6.36 5.05 2.95
N ALA A 46 -6.34 5.90 3.96
CA ALA A 46 -7.02 5.62 5.22
C ALA A 46 -8.03 6.72 5.51
N CYS A 47 -9.22 6.32 5.95
CA CYS A 47 -10.24 7.26 6.35
C CYS A 47 -9.92 7.82 7.74
N VAL A 48 -9.92 9.15 7.85
CA VAL A 48 -9.59 9.78 9.13
C VAL A 48 -10.74 9.74 10.12
N GLN A 49 -11.92 9.31 9.69
CA GLN A 49 -13.08 9.25 10.57
C GLN A 49 -13.36 7.85 11.10
N CYS A 50 -13.40 6.85 10.22
CA CYS A 50 -13.72 5.49 10.66
C CYS A 50 -12.52 4.54 10.65
N GLY A 51 -11.39 4.97 10.11
CA GLY A 51 -10.19 4.12 10.09
C GLY A 51 -10.15 3.09 8.98
N ASN A 52 -11.11 3.11 8.07
CA ASN A 52 -11.13 2.16 6.96
C ASN A 52 -9.96 2.43 6.01
N ILE A 53 -9.28 1.36 5.60
CA ILE A 53 -8.19 1.45 4.64
C ILE A 53 -8.69 0.98 3.28
N GLU A 54 -8.46 1.79 2.26
CA GLU A 54 -8.90 1.50 0.89
C GLU A 54 -7.77 1.72 -0.10
N ASN A 55 -7.98 1.24 -1.31
CA ASN A 55 -7.07 1.48 -2.44
C ASN A 55 -5.64 1.03 -2.15
N ILE A 56 -5.52 -0.15 -1.57
CA ILE A 56 -4.20 -0.75 -1.33
C ILE A 56 -3.61 -1.16 -2.66
N ARG A 57 -2.39 -0.69 -2.94
CA ARG A 57 -1.74 -0.99 -4.21
C ARG A 57 -0.23 -0.91 -4.04
N VAL A 58 0.49 -1.56 -4.96
CA VAL A 58 1.95 -1.44 -4.96
C VAL A 58 2.32 -0.05 -5.48
N LYS A 59 3.38 0.49 -4.92
CA LYS A 59 3.82 1.83 -5.26
C LYS A 59 4.46 1.88 -6.65
N GLU A 60 5.22 0.86 -6.99
CA GLU A 60 5.97 0.82 -8.25
C GLU A 60 5.74 -0.52 -8.95
N PRO A 61 4.61 -0.67 -9.65
CA PRO A 61 4.31 -1.95 -10.30
C PRO A 61 5.36 -2.37 -11.33
N ASP A 62 6.08 -1.42 -11.91
CA ASP A 62 7.13 -1.75 -12.86
C ASP A 62 8.27 -2.55 -12.25
N LYS A 63 8.48 -2.42 -10.96
CA LYS A 63 9.56 -3.12 -10.28
C LYS A 63 9.25 -4.58 -9.99
N ILE A 64 8.00 -4.98 -10.11
CA ILE A 64 7.60 -6.35 -9.82
C ILE A 64 7.08 -7.09 -11.05
N LYS A 65 7.22 -6.49 -12.20
CA LYS A 65 6.83 -7.14 -13.46
C LYS A 65 7.70 -8.35 -13.74
#